data_fe6e0ccd14e4dba2cbfec6eb22fab682
#
_entry.id   fe6e0ccd14e4dba2cbfec6eb22fab682
#
_cell.length_a   1.000
_cell.length_b   1.000
_cell.length_c   1.000
_cell.angle_alpha   90.00
_cell.angle_beta   90.00
_cell.angle_gamma   90.00
#
_symmetry.space_group_name_H-M   'P 1'
#
loop_
_entity.id
_entity.type
_entity.pdbx_description
1 polymer ?
#
loop_
_entity_poly.entity_id
_entity_poly.type
_entity_poly.pdbx_seq_one_letter_code
_entity_poly.pdbx_strand_id
1 'polypeptide(L)'
;MRLSFVVGACALLASAPSVVSAQGASQKFAFVNSQALLQPAPGANEAQLQLQKEMETMRAQVSKLSDSLTALDEQYKKEEVSLSPTAKEARLKTLREKQAEFQDRAQKLEEQANARQGELLQPIYDNIRKVLDDVRMDGGYSFIFDVAAGSFIVSADKNLDITDRVISRLKLSAPKVAAPKPAGPAAAPAGIQTKKPPTE
;
A
#
# COMPACT_ATOMS: atom_id res chain seq x y z
N MET A 1 66.95 41.56 -70.04
CA MET A 1 65.67 42.31 -70.01
C MET A 1 64.52 41.40 -70.14
N ARG A 2 63.80 41.25 -69.12
CA ARG A 2 62.34 41.04 -68.95
C ARG A 2 62.09 40.42 -67.57
N LEU A 3 61.62 41.30 -66.70
CA LEU A 3 61.14 41.03 -65.35
C LEU A 3 59.77 40.33 -65.44
N SER A 4 59.60 39.14 -64.84
CA SER A 4 58.35 38.49 -64.65
C SER A 4 58.03 38.39 -63.15
N PHE A 5 57.05 39.19 -62.71
CA PHE A 5 56.46 39.19 -61.40
C PHE A 5 55.51 38.01 -61.25
N VAL A 6 55.79 37.13 -60.31
CA VAL A 6 54.83 36.08 -59.89
C VAL A 6 54.19 36.55 -58.59
N VAL A 7 52.92 36.92 -58.70
CA VAL A 7 52.06 37.27 -57.57
C VAL A 7 51.52 35.98 -56.98
N GLY A 8 51.99 35.65 -55.79
CA GLY A 8 51.49 34.52 -55.02
C GLY A 8 50.22 34.96 -54.28
N ALA A 9 49.08 34.37 -54.63
CA ALA A 9 47.81 34.55 -53.87
C ALA A 9 47.78 33.62 -52.66
N CYS A 10 47.93 34.18 -51.44
CA CYS A 10 47.66 33.51 -50.18
C CYS A 10 46.15 33.44 -49.94
N ALA A 11 45.55 32.28 -50.12
CA ALA A 11 44.18 31.99 -49.70
C ALA A 11 44.13 31.74 -48.20
N LEU A 12 43.67 32.73 -47.47
CA LEU A 12 43.31 32.61 -46.03
C LEU A 12 42.01 31.81 -45.90
N LEU A 13 42.09 30.54 -45.50
CA LEU A 13 40.97 29.73 -45.08
C LEU A 13 40.55 30.21 -43.71
N ALA A 14 39.49 31.01 -43.65
CA ALA A 14 38.76 31.39 -42.43
C ALA A 14 37.98 30.16 -41.90
N SER A 15 38.57 29.40 -40.94
CA SER A 15 37.89 28.39 -40.18
C SER A 15 36.96 29.08 -39.20
N ALA A 16 35.66 29.22 -39.53
CA ALA A 16 34.64 29.66 -38.58
C ALA A 16 34.44 28.58 -37.50
N PRO A 17 34.54 28.91 -36.20
CA PRO A 17 34.21 27.95 -35.16
C PRO A 17 32.69 27.69 -35.21
N SER A 18 32.32 26.44 -35.55
CA SER A 18 30.94 25.97 -35.43
C SER A 18 30.59 25.94 -33.93
N VAL A 19 29.89 26.93 -33.46
CA VAL A 19 29.28 26.92 -32.12
C VAL A 19 28.18 25.86 -32.14
N VAL A 20 28.50 24.64 -31.75
CA VAL A 20 27.53 23.60 -31.47
C VAL A 20 26.75 24.07 -30.24
N SER A 21 25.62 24.73 -30.48
CA SER A 21 24.63 24.97 -29.42
C SER A 21 24.12 23.62 -28.97
N ALA A 22 24.72 23.07 -27.92
CA ALA A 22 24.14 21.96 -27.17
C ALA A 22 22.86 22.50 -26.52
N GLN A 23 21.75 22.53 -27.25
CA GLN A 23 20.41 22.68 -26.70
C GLN A 23 20.15 21.45 -25.85
N GLY A 24 20.62 21.48 -24.59
CA GLY A 24 20.20 20.54 -23.58
C GLY A 24 18.67 20.55 -23.56
N ALA A 25 18.04 19.42 -23.86
CA ALA A 25 16.59 19.30 -23.78
C ALA A 25 16.17 19.85 -22.39
N SER A 26 15.40 20.95 -22.39
CA SER A 26 14.88 21.55 -21.16
C SER A 26 14.12 20.47 -20.41
N GLN A 27 14.66 20.02 -19.28
CA GLN A 27 14.00 19.03 -18.44
C GLN A 27 12.73 19.65 -17.88
N LYS A 28 11.60 19.00 -18.12
CA LYS A 28 10.30 19.44 -17.66
C LYS A 28 9.95 18.70 -16.38
N PHE A 29 9.62 19.43 -15.35
CA PHE A 29 9.23 18.90 -14.05
C PHE A 29 7.75 19.17 -13.77
N ALA A 30 7.15 18.33 -12.94
CA ALA A 30 5.80 18.51 -12.41
C ALA A 30 5.73 17.95 -11.00
N PHE A 31 4.66 18.26 -10.28
CA PHE A 31 4.37 17.63 -9.01
C PHE A 31 2.89 17.23 -8.91
N VAL A 32 2.63 16.28 -8.00
CA VAL A 32 1.28 15.80 -7.67
C VAL A 32 1.14 15.66 -6.16
N ASN A 33 -0.08 15.74 -5.68
CA ASN A 33 -0.45 15.32 -4.33
C ASN A 33 -1.03 13.91 -4.39
N SER A 34 -0.23 12.89 -4.04
CA SER A 34 -0.66 11.49 -4.12
C SER A 34 -1.83 11.15 -3.18
N GLN A 35 -1.96 11.83 -2.04
CA GLN A 35 -3.12 11.66 -1.14
C GLN A 35 -4.42 12.11 -1.80
N ALA A 36 -4.36 13.20 -2.57
CA ALA A 36 -5.52 13.69 -3.31
C ALA A 36 -5.92 12.78 -4.48
N LEU A 37 -5.02 11.90 -4.96
CA LEU A 37 -5.31 10.95 -6.03
C LEU A 37 -6.06 9.72 -5.55
N LEU A 38 -5.90 9.33 -4.29
CA LEU A 38 -6.45 8.07 -3.78
C LEU A 38 -7.99 8.08 -3.72
N GLN A 39 -8.59 9.13 -3.18
CA GLN A 39 -10.06 9.21 -3.03
C GLN A 39 -10.83 9.14 -4.35
N PRO A 40 -10.44 9.90 -5.41
CA PRO A 40 -11.14 9.84 -6.69
C PRO A 40 -10.71 8.66 -7.56
N ALA A 41 -9.76 7.83 -7.12
CA ALA A 41 -9.32 6.67 -7.89
C ALA A 41 -10.45 5.62 -8.00
N PRO A 42 -10.66 5.05 -9.19
CA PRO A 42 -11.68 4.00 -9.38
C PRO A 42 -11.44 2.80 -8.46
N GLY A 43 -12.50 2.36 -7.78
CA GLY A 43 -12.44 1.23 -6.83
C GLY A 43 -11.98 1.61 -5.42
N ALA A 44 -11.53 2.85 -5.16
CA ALA A 44 -11.04 3.26 -3.85
C ALA A 44 -12.14 3.25 -2.78
N ASN A 45 -13.32 3.75 -3.10
CA ASN A 45 -14.45 3.76 -2.17
C ASN A 45 -14.90 2.33 -1.83
N GLU A 46 -15.01 1.46 -2.83
CA GLU A 46 -15.37 0.06 -2.64
C GLU A 46 -14.35 -0.67 -1.78
N ALA A 47 -13.06 -0.48 -2.06
CA ALA A 47 -11.99 -1.06 -1.26
C ALA A 47 -12.02 -0.57 0.20
N GLN A 48 -12.28 0.73 0.41
CA GLN A 48 -12.37 1.31 1.74
C GLN A 48 -13.57 0.77 2.52
N LEU A 49 -14.75 0.67 1.91
CA LEU A 49 -15.95 0.12 2.54
C LEU A 49 -15.75 -1.36 2.89
N GLN A 50 -15.15 -2.12 1.98
CA GLN A 50 -14.84 -3.53 2.22
C GLN A 50 -13.83 -3.70 3.36
N LEU A 51 -12.75 -2.93 3.36
CA LEU A 51 -11.76 -2.93 4.43
C LEU A 51 -12.41 -2.61 5.77
N GLN A 52 -13.24 -1.56 5.84
CA GLN A 52 -13.94 -1.17 7.06
C GLN A 52 -14.80 -2.31 7.61
N LYS A 53 -15.59 -2.97 6.77
CA LYS A 53 -16.43 -4.10 7.15
C LYS A 53 -15.61 -5.29 7.66
N GLU A 54 -14.51 -5.62 6.98
CA GLU A 54 -13.63 -6.72 7.39
C GLU A 54 -12.93 -6.40 8.73
N MET A 55 -12.44 -5.16 8.90
CA MET A 55 -11.83 -4.69 10.15
C MET A 55 -12.82 -4.71 11.32
N GLU A 56 -14.08 -4.34 11.10
CA GLU A 56 -15.12 -4.43 12.13
C GLU A 56 -15.35 -5.89 12.55
N THR A 57 -15.40 -6.80 11.60
CA THR A 57 -15.51 -8.25 11.87
C THR A 57 -14.33 -8.78 12.69
N MET A 58 -13.11 -8.38 12.34
CA MET A 58 -11.90 -8.77 13.07
C MET A 58 -11.89 -8.21 14.49
N ARG A 59 -12.27 -6.95 14.67
CA ARG A 59 -12.41 -6.32 16.00
C ARG A 59 -13.44 -7.04 16.87
N ALA A 60 -14.57 -7.41 16.29
CA ALA A 60 -15.61 -8.16 17.00
C ALA A 60 -15.11 -9.55 17.44
N GLN A 61 -14.24 -10.21 16.65
CA GLN A 61 -13.61 -11.47 17.04
C GLN A 61 -12.66 -11.28 18.22
N VAL A 62 -11.81 -10.26 18.19
CA VAL A 62 -10.90 -9.94 19.30
C VAL A 62 -11.68 -9.62 20.58
N SER A 63 -12.75 -8.81 20.48
CA SER A 63 -13.63 -8.49 21.62
C SER A 63 -14.20 -9.75 22.25
N LYS A 64 -14.79 -10.65 21.46
CA LYS A 64 -15.35 -11.92 21.97
C LYS A 64 -14.32 -12.80 22.69
N LEU A 65 -13.08 -12.84 22.20
CA LEU A 65 -12.01 -13.57 22.87
C LEU A 65 -11.64 -12.92 24.19
N SER A 66 -11.56 -11.58 24.23
CA SER A 66 -11.30 -10.82 25.46
C SER A 66 -12.40 -11.01 26.49
N ASP A 67 -13.66 -10.93 26.07
CA ASP A 67 -14.83 -11.12 26.94
C ASP A 67 -14.84 -12.54 27.54
N SER A 68 -14.53 -13.55 26.72
CA SER A 68 -14.41 -14.94 27.17
C SER A 68 -13.30 -15.13 28.21
N LEU A 69 -12.15 -14.48 28.01
CA LEU A 69 -11.02 -14.54 28.96
C LEU A 69 -11.41 -13.86 30.28
N THR A 70 -12.04 -12.68 30.20
CA THR A 70 -12.51 -11.94 31.38
C THR A 70 -13.53 -12.77 32.16
N ALA A 71 -14.49 -13.41 31.50
CA ALA A 71 -15.47 -14.26 32.15
C ALA A 71 -14.84 -15.46 32.88
N LEU A 72 -13.83 -16.07 32.28
CA LEU A 72 -13.06 -17.18 32.92
C LEU A 72 -12.29 -16.71 34.15
N ASP A 73 -11.68 -15.54 34.09
CA ASP A 73 -10.96 -14.93 35.22
C ASP A 73 -11.90 -14.60 36.39
N GLU A 74 -13.04 -13.97 36.08
CA GLU A 74 -14.08 -13.66 37.06
C GLU A 74 -14.66 -14.93 37.70
N GLN A 75 -14.90 -15.97 36.91
CA GLN A 75 -15.38 -17.25 37.40
C GLN A 75 -14.34 -17.87 38.38
N TYR A 76 -13.09 -17.88 38.01
CA TYR A 76 -12.01 -18.36 38.84
C TYR A 76 -11.98 -17.60 40.17
N LYS A 77 -12.03 -16.26 40.15
CA LYS A 77 -12.02 -15.43 41.39
C LYS A 77 -13.20 -15.72 42.31
N LYS A 78 -14.38 -16.00 41.77
CA LYS A 78 -15.58 -16.36 42.57
C LYS A 78 -15.44 -17.75 43.21
N GLU A 79 -14.87 -18.71 42.52
CA GLU A 79 -14.75 -20.09 42.96
C GLU A 79 -13.47 -20.37 43.76
N GLU A 80 -12.47 -19.50 43.72
CA GLU A 80 -11.12 -19.73 44.29
C GLU A 80 -11.12 -20.18 45.72
N VAL A 81 -11.97 -19.60 46.56
CA VAL A 81 -12.02 -19.92 47.99
C VAL A 81 -12.51 -21.36 48.26
N SER A 82 -13.38 -21.88 47.39
CA SER A 82 -14.04 -23.19 47.50
C SER A 82 -13.27 -24.32 46.78
N LEU A 83 -12.32 -23.99 45.90
CA LEU A 83 -11.57 -24.97 45.15
C LEU A 83 -10.48 -25.66 45.97
N SER A 84 -10.29 -26.96 45.71
CA SER A 84 -9.13 -27.71 46.20
C SER A 84 -7.82 -27.19 45.57
N PRO A 85 -6.63 -27.42 46.19
CA PRO A 85 -5.35 -27.00 45.59
C PRO A 85 -5.14 -27.48 44.15
N THR A 86 -5.45 -28.75 43.90
CA THR A 86 -5.34 -29.36 42.57
C THR A 86 -6.30 -28.72 41.55
N ALA A 87 -7.54 -28.39 41.97
CA ALA A 87 -8.50 -27.72 41.14
C ALA A 87 -8.11 -26.28 40.80
N LYS A 88 -7.51 -25.55 41.77
CA LYS A 88 -6.95 -24.21 41.52
C LYS A 88 -5.84 -24.25 40.49
N GLU A 89 -4.91 -25.17 40.61
CA GLU A 89 -3.80 -25.33 39.67
C GLU A 89 -4.32 -25.62 38.24
N ALA A 90 -5.28 -26.53 38.09
CA ALA A 90 -5.91 -26.84 36.81
C ALA A 90 -6.60 -25.62 36.20
N ARG A 91 -7.34 -24.82 37.00
CA ARG A 91 -8.00 -23.60 36.53
C ARG A 91 -7.00 -22.52 36.07
N LEU A 92 -5.93 -22.31 36.87
CA LEU A 92 -4.85 -21.38 36.54
C LEU A 92 -4.13 -21.78 35.24
N LYS A 93 -3.91 -23.08 35.05
CA LYS A 93 -3.34 -23.62 33.82
C LYS A 93 -4.24 -23.28 32.62
N THR A 94 -5.55 -23.54 32.73
CA THR A 94 -6.53 -23.21 31.67
C THR A 94 -6.56 -21.71 31.36
N LEU A 95 -6.50 -20.84 32.37
CA LEU A 95 -6.44 -19.38 32.19
C LEU A 95 -5.19 -18.96 31.40
N ARG A 96 -4.02 -19.51 31.75
CA ARG A 96 -2.75 -19.22 31.05
C ARG A 96 -2.81 -19.69 29.58
N GLU A 97 -3.36 -20.88 29.33
CA GLU A 97 -3.54 -21.42 27.99
C GLU A 97 -4.48 -20.53 27.17
N LYS A 98 -5.60 -20.10 27.76
CA LYS A 98 -6.55 -19.18 27.09
C LYS A 98 -5.98 -17.79 26.86
N GLN A 99 -5.14 -17.31 27.75
CA GLN A 99 -4.44 -16.04 27.58
C GLN A 99 -3.41 -16.11 26.43
N ALA A 100 -2.67 -17.21 26.35
CA ALA A 100 -1.74 -17.44 25.24
C ALA A 100 -2.48 -17.57 23.90
N GLU A 101 -3.61 -18.31 23.87
CA GLU A 101 -4.47 -18.43 22.70
C GLU A 101 -5.02 -17.06 22.25
N PHE A 102 -5.44 -16.22 23.19
CA PHE A 102 -5.89 -14.87 22.90
C PHE A 102 -4.79 -14.02 22.24
N GLN A 103 -3.58 -14.03 22.80
CA GLN A 103 -2.45 -13.27 22.27
C GLN A 103 -2.09 -13.72 20.86
N ASP A 104 -1.96 -15.03 20.63
CA ASP A 104 -1.68 -15.60 19.31
C ASP A 104 -2.78 -15.24 18.29
N ARG A 105 -4.05 -15.33 18.69
CA ARG A 105 -5.16 -15.01 17.83
C ARG A 105 -5.26 -13.53 17.50
N ALA A 106 -5.03 -12.66 18.48
CA ALA A 106 -5.02 -11.21 18.29
C ALA A 106 -3.91 -10.79 17.30
N GLN A 107 -2.70 -11.35 17.47
CA GLN A 107 -1.59 -11.10 16.54
C GLN A 107 -1.92 -11.56 15.12
N LYS A 108 -2.46 -12.78 14.95
CA LYS A 108 -2.85 -13.29 13.63
C LYS A 108 -3.93 -12.45 12.97
N LEU A 109 -4.89 -11.93 13.73
CA LEU A 109 -5.92 -11.03 13.18
C LEU A 109 -5.35 -9.69 12.75
N GLU A 110 -4.35 -9.17 13.48
CA GLU A 110 -3.64 -7.95 13.09
C GLU A 110 -2.84 -8.16 11.79
N GLU A 111 -2.10 -9.26 11.68
CA GLU A 111 -1.37 -9.63 10.47
C GLU A 111 -2.32 -9.79 9.28
N GLN A 112 -3.48 -10.44 9.47
CA GLN A 112 -4.51 -10.58 8.45
C GLN A 112 -5.10 -9.23 8.03
N ALA A 113 -5.33 -8.31 8.98
CA ALA A 113 -5.82 -6.97 8.69
C ALA A 113 -4.85 -6.18 7.82
N ASN A 114 -3.55 -6.22 8.16
CA ASN A 114 -2.50 -5.55 7.40
C ASN A 114 -2.35 -6.14 5.99
N ALA A 115 -2.34 -7.47 5.87
CA ALA A 115 -2.29 -8.14 4.58
C ALA A 115 -3.50 -7.77 3.71
N ARG A 116 -4.70 -7.76 4.31
CA ARG A 116 -5.93 -7.46 3.59
C ARG A 116 -6.01 -6.01 3.12
N GLN A 117 -5.50 -5.08 3.94
CA GLN A 117 -5.35 -3.69 3.52
C GLN A 117 -4.45 -3.57 2.29
N GLY A 118 -3.31 -4.24 2.28
CA GLY A 118 -2.41 -4.30 1.12
C GLY A 118 -3.10 -4.85 -0.11
N GLU A 119 -3.77 -6.01 0.00
CA GLU A 119 -4.48 -6.65 -1.12
C GLU A 119 -5.56 -5.75 -1.75
N LEU A 120 -6.32 -5.04 -0.93
CA LEU A 120 -7.41 -4.19 -1.42
C LEU A 120 -6.90 -2.88 -2.03
N LEU A 121 -5.83 -2.30 -1.49
CA LEU A 121 -5.31 -1.01 -1.94
C LEU A 121 -4.25 -1.14 -3.05
N GLN A 122 -3.53 -2.26 -3.14
CA GLN A 122 -2.48 -2.45 -4.13
C GLN A 122 -2.94 -2.20 -5.58
N PRO A 123 -4.07 -2.77 -6.06
CA PRO A 123 -4.51 -2.55 -7.43
C PRO A 123 -4.86 -1.08 -7.71
N ILE A 124 -5.27 -0.32 -6.69
CA ILE A 124 -5.56 1.10 -6.79
C ILE A 124 -4.26 1.89 -6.95
N TYR A 125 -3.25 1.59 -6.14
CA TYR A 125 -1.92 2.20 -6.27
C TYR A 125 -1.26 1.88 -7.61
N ASP A 126 -1.40 0.65 -8.10
CA ASP A 126 -0.85 0.25 -9.40
C ASP A 126 -1.54 1.01 -10.55
N ASN A 127 -2.86 1.21 -10.47
CA ASN A 127 -3.57 2.03 -11.44
C ASN A 127 -3.14 3.50 -11.39
N ILE A 128 -3.01 4.08 -10.19
CA ILE A 128 -2.50 5.47 -10.01
C ILE A 128 -1.10 5.59 -10.62
N ARG A 129 -0.20 4.65 -10.34
CA ARG A 129 1.16 4.64 -10.87
C ARG A 129 1.17 4.58 -12.40
N LYS A 130 0.36 3.70 -12.98
CA LYS A 130 0.23 3.59 -14.45
C LYS A 130 -0.25 4.90 -15.06
N VAL A 131 -1.29 5.52 -14.50
CA VAL A 131 -1.80 6.79 -15.00
C VAL A 131 -0.79 7.92 -14.85
N LEU A 132 -0.01 7.94 -13.75
CA LEU A 132 1.09 8.88 -13.58
C LEU A 132 2.17 8.72 -14.67
N ASP A 133 2.55 7.48 -15.00
CA ASP A 133 3.50 7.22 -16.08
C ASP A 133 2.96 7.64 -17.44
N ASP A 134 1.68 7.38 -17.73
CA ASP A 134 1.03 7.83 -18.96
C ASP A 134 1.03 9.37 -19.04
N VAL A 135 0.66 10.07 -17.97
CA VAL A 135 0.66 11.54 -17.92
C VAL A 135 2.09 12.10 -18.01
N ARG A 136 3.08 11.42 -17.43
CA ARG A 136 4.50 11.79 -17.52
C ARG A 136 4.96 11.75 -18.98
N MET A 137 4.67 10.66 -19.67
CA MET A 137 5.05 10.49 -21.09
C MET A 137 4.32 11.50 -21.99
N ASP A 138 2.99 11.61 -21.87
CA ASP A 138 2.16 12.51 -22.68
C ASP A 138 2.53 14.00 -22.45
N GLY A 139 2.96 14.34 -21.23
CA GLY A 139 3.36 15.70 -20.85
C GLY A 139 4.82 16.02 -21.16
N GLY A 140 5.63 15.03 -21.53
CA GLY A 140 7.07 15.18 -21.72
C GLY A 140 7.81 15.54 -20.44
N TYR A 141 7.29 15.11 -19.29
CA TYR A 141 7.94 15.35 -18.00
C TYR A 141 9.09 14.38 -17.78
N SER A 142 10.26 14.90 -17.37
CA SER A 142 11.38 14.07 -16.95
C SER A 142 11.13 13.42 -15.60
N PHE A 143 10.51 14.19 -14.67
CA PHE A 143 10.17 13.73 -13.32
C PHE A 143 8.83 14.32 -12.89
N ILE A 144 8.10 13.53 -12.08
CA ILE A 144 6.94 13.96 -11.31
C ILE A 144 7.26 13.74 -9.84
N PHE A 145 7.18 14.79 -9.03
CA PHE A 145 7.43 14.75 -7.60
C PHE A 145 6.12 14.58 -6.83
N ASP A 146 6.16 13.84 -5.73
CA ASP A 146 5.02 13.74 -4.81
C ASP A 146 5.19 14.74 -3.68
N VAL A 147 4.17 15.59 -3.47
CA VAL A 147 4.17 16.61 -2.40
C VAL A 147 3.32 16.21 -1.20
N ALA A 148 2.72 15.00 -1.19
CA ALA A 148 1.82 14.58 -0.13
C ALA A 148 2.53 14.16 1.16
N ALA A 149 3.65 13.44 1.05
CA ALA A 149 4.32 12.83 2.20
C ALA A 149 5.71 13.43 2.41
N GLY A 150 5.82 14.39 3.32
CA GLY A 150 7.13 14.92 3.76
C GLY A 150 7.99 15.50 2.63
N SER A 151 7.35 16.10 1.63
CA SER A 151 8.01 16.66 0.46
C SER A 151 9.06 17.70 0.86
N PHE A 152 10.24 17.60 0.25
CA PHE A 152 11.28 18.63 0.35
C PHE A 152 11.00 19.85 -0.55
N ILE A 153 9.87 19.87 -1.27
CA ILE A 153 9.46 20.99 -2.12
C ILE A 153 8.81 22.05 -1.24
N VAL A 154 9.54 23.13 -0.96
CA VAL A 154 9.08 24.24 -0.11
C VAL A 154 8.22 25.23 -0.89
N SER A 155 8.49 25.42 -2.19
CA SER A 155 7.76 26.32 -3.07
C SER A 155 7.86 25.85 -4.51
N ALA A 156 6.77 25.96 -5.26
CA ALA A 156 6.70 25.63 -6.67
C ALA A 156 5.65 26.50 -7.36
N ASP A 157 5.79 26.67 -8.68
CA ASP A 157 4.77 27.32 -9.50
C ASP A 157 3.51 26.41 -9.60
N LYS A 158 2.34 27.01 -9.40
CA LYS A 158 1.06 26.30 -9.48
C LYS A 158 0.83 25.64 -10.85
N ASN A 159 1.42 26.18 -11.90
CA ASN A 159 1.34 25.59 -13.24
C ASN A 159 2.06 24.22 -13.36
N LEU A 160 2.90 23.88 -12.39
CA LEU A 160 3.59 22.58 -12.31
C LEU A 160 2.76 21.54 -11.55
N ASP A 161 1.67 21.94 -10.91
CA ASP A 161 0.72 21.01 -10.29
C ASP A 161 -0.13 20.34 -11.37
N ILE A 162 0.05 19.03 -11.48
CA ILE A 162 -0.72 18.21 -12.42
C ILE A 162 -1.73 17.30 -11.74
N THR A 163 -2.00 17.51 -10.44
CA THR A 163 -2.92 16.67 -9.64
C THR A 163 -4.28 16.53 -10.30
N ASP A 164 -4.92 17.64 -10.71
CA ASP A 164 -6.24 17.61 -11.34
C ASP A 164 -6.23 16.91 -12.70
N ARG A 165 -5.13 17.06 -13.46
CA ARG A 165 -4.94 16.37 -14.75
C ARG A 165 -4.88 14.84 -14.53
N VAL A 166 -4.15 14.39 -13.51
CA VAL A 166 -4.06 12.98 -13.15
C VAL A 166 -5.40 12.45 -12.68
N ILE A 167 -6.13 13.20 -11.82
CA ILE A 167 -7.49 12.85 -11.37
C ILE A 167 -8.43 12.66 -12.56
N SER A 168 -8.40 13.58 -13.50
CA SER A 168 -9.24 13.51 -14.72
C SER A 168 -8.92 12.27 -15.53
N ARG A 169 -7.64 11.91 -15.66
CA ARG A 169 -7.19 10.71 -16.37
C ARG A 169 -7.56 9.43 -15.63
N LEU A 170 -7.44 9.41 -14.28
CA LEU A 170 -7.86 8.30 -13.43
C LEU A 170 -9.35 7.98 -13.61
N LYS A 171 -10.21 8.98 -13.63
CA LYS A 171 -11.66 8.80 -13.86
C LYS A 171 -11.97 8.15 -15.22
N LEU A 172 -11.14 8.37 -16.22
CA LEU A 172 -11.29 7.78 -17.57
C LEU A 172 -10.67 6.36 -17.65
N SER A 173 -9.69 6.07 -16.80
CA SER A 173 -8.97 4.80 -16.77
C SER A 173 -9.59 3.77 -15.83
N ALA A 174 -10.93 3.85 -15.56
CA ALA A 174 -11.57 2.92 -14.66
C ALA A 174 -11.12 1.48 -14.99
N PRO A 175 -10.27 0.84 -14.15
CA PRO A 175 -9.98 -0.56 -14.36
C PRO A 175 -11.31 -1.27 -14.21
N LYS A 176 -11.55 -2.25 -15.06
CA LYS A 176 -12.59 -3.24 -14.84
C LYS A 176 -12.15 -3.98 -13.57
N VAL A 177 -12.56 -3.46 -12.40
CA VAL A 177 -12.23 -4.05 -11.10
C VAL A 177 -12.74 -5.47 -11.17
N ALA A 178 -11.82 -6.43 -11.31
CA ALA A 178 -12.14 -7.80 -11.06
C ALA A 178 -12.67 -7.83 -9.62
N ALA A 179 -13.94 -8.19 -9.46
CA ALA A 179 -14.56 -8.31 -8.14
C ALA A 179 -13.60 -9.05 -7.21
N PRO A 180 -13.29 -8.54 -6.01
CA PRO A 180 -12.37 -9.19 -5.09
C PRO A 180 -12.84 -10.62 -4.90
N LYS A 181 -11.96 -11.59 -5.16
CA LYS A 181 -12.25 -13.00 -4.91
C LYS A 181 -12.61 -13.11 -3.43
N PRO A 182 -13.82 -13.59 -3.08
CA PRO A 182 -14.19 -13.73 -1.67
C PRO A 182 -13.11 -14.55 -0.99
N ALA A 183 -12.61 -14.07 0.14
CA ALA A 183 -11.68 -14.82 0.98
C ALA A 183 -12.34 -16.18 1.24
N GLY A 184 -11.72 -17.26 0.75
CA GLY A 184 -12.22 -18.60 0.96
C GLY A 184 -12.45 -18.82 2.46
N PRO A 185 -13.48 -19.61 2.86
CA PRO A 185 -13.72 -19.88 4.25
C PRO A 185 -12.45 -20.41 4.89
N ALA A 186 -12.00 -19.74 5.96
CA ALA A 186 -10.90 -20.23 6.79
C ALA A 186 -11.16 -21.72 7.07
N ALA A 187 -10.20 -22.58 6.71
CA ALA A 187 -10.31 -24.02 6.91
C ALA A 187 -10.77 -24.29 8.34
N ALA A 188 -11.95 -24.88 8.50
CA ALA A 188 -12.44 -25.33 9.79
C ALA A 188 -11.40 -26.29 10.39
N PRO A 189 -11.12 -26.18 11.69
CA PRO A 189 -10.22 -27.12 12.35
C PRO A 189 -10.77 -28.54 12.13
N ALA A 190 -9.91 -29.42 11.62
CA ALA A 190 -10.23 -30.82 11.38
C ALA A 190 -10.84 -31.43 12.65
N GLY A 191 -12.08 -31.90 12.53
CA GLY A 191 -12.83 -32.48 13.63
C GLY A 191 -12.03 -33.61 14.27
N ILE A 192 -11.96 -33.56 15.60
CA ILE A 192 -11.48 -34.64 16.46
C ILE A 192 -12.37 -35.87 16.20
N GLN A 193 -11.87 -36.84 15.48
CA GLN A 193 -12.53 -38.14 15.36
C GLN A 193 -12.53 -38.79 16.73
N THR A 194 -13.67 -38.81 17.39
CA THR A 194 -13.89 -39.60 18.59
C THR A 194 -13.90 -41.07 18.18
N LYS A 195 -12.82 -41.78 18.51
CA LYS A 195 -12.68 -43.22 18.35
C LYS A 195 -13.71 -43.88 19.26
N LYS A 196 -14.70 -44.58 18.67
CA LYS A 196 -15.71 -45.38 19.36
C LYS A 196 -15.01 -46.52 20.10
N PRO A 197 -15.30 -46.75 21.41
CA PRO A 197 -14.76 -47.90 22.13
C PRO A 197 -15.33 -49.23 21.58
N PRO A 198 -14.56 -50.35 21.64
CA PRO A 198 -15.04 -51.63 21.22
C PRO A 198 -16.07 -52.18 22.20
N THR A 199 -17.15 -52.74 21.69
CA THR A 199 -18.15 -53.53 22.44
C THR A 199 -17.59 -54.90 22.67
N GLU A 200 -17.45 -55.32 23.94
CA GLU A 200 -17.66 -56.70 24.44
C GLU A 200 -18.83 -56.70 25.40
#